data_f018f0dfbc4d39eda9cb2fb1053c57b6
#
_entry.id   f018f0dfbc4d39eda9cb2fb1053c57b6
#
_cell.length_a   1.000
_cell.length_b   1.000
_cell.length_c   1.000
_cell.angle_alpha   90.00
_cell.angle_beta   90.00
_cell.angle_gamma   90.00
#
_symmetry.space_group_name_H-M   'P 1'
#
loop_
_entity.id
_entity.type
_entity.pdbx_description
1 polymer ?
#
loop_
_entity_poly.entity_id
_entity_poly.type
_entity_poly.pdbx_seq_one_letter_code
_entity_poly.pdbx_strand_id
1 'polypeptide(L)'
;MRIGLMVGSDKERSRAERLAGLVDDAAAAERGGFTAFWMPQVPGYLDALTAVALIGQATERIEIGTAVVPIQTRHPMALAQQALTTQVACGGRFTLGIGPSHHWIVNGQLGLPYERPARLTRNYLQVLGAAFAGPGSVDVDNESYCVHSPVDVTDSFGVSILLSALGPTMLQLAGERADGTILWMADERAIGEHVVPRITAAAGGAGRPAPRVVAGVPVAVCSNSEIDDARAYAGEMLGHAEFSPNYVRLLQHGDAEDVGDTMAAGDESAVLRRLRRYRDAGATDLAARIVPLGNGARERAESRRRTHEFLSSVCPAL
;
A
#
# COMPACT_ATOMS: atom_id res chain seq x y z
N MET A 1 13.88 7.72 -6.23
CA MET A 1 12.68 6.97 -5.79
C MET A 1 12.68 6.86 -4.28
N ARG A 2 11.57 7.11 -3.63
CA ARG A 2 11.45 7.00 -2.16
C ARG A 2 11.36 5.52 -1.75
N ILE A 3 11.96 5.12 -0.63
CA ILE A 3 11.86 3.75 -0.13
C ILE A 3 11.13 3.75 1.20
N GLY A 4 10.01 3.03 1.27
CA GLY A 4 9.26 2.73 2.48
C GLY A 4 9.25 1.22 2.76
N LEU A 5 8.87 0.84 3.96
CA LEU A 5 8.62 -0.54 4.33
C LEU A 5 7.12 -0.85 4.30
N MET A 6 6.76 -2.01 3.76
CA MET A 6 5.42 -2.58 3.86
C MET A 6 5.45 -3.76 4.84
N VAL A 7 4.68 -3.65 5.90
CA VAL A 7 4.52 -4.76 6.85
C VAL A 7 3.37 -5.68 6.42
N GLY A 8 3.26 -6.82 7.05
CA GLY A 8 2.14 -7.75 6.87
C GLY A 8 1.64 -8.23 8.22
N SER A 9 0.78 -9.26 8.20
CA SER A 9 0.38 -9.94 9.43
C SER A 9 1.59 -10.65 10.03
N ASP A 10 2.03 -10.19 11.18
CA ASP A 10 3.11 -10.85 11.93
C ASP A 10 2.57 -12.07 12.67
N LYS A 11 3.03 -13.26 12.27
CA LYS A 11 2.69 -14.52 12.90
C LYS A 11 3.78 -15.01 13.87
N GLU A 12 4.95 -14.39 13.87
CA GLU A 12 6.08 -14.76 14.70
C GLU A 12 5.97 -14.16 16.12
N ARG A 13 5.37 -12.97 16.24
CA ARG A 13 5.09 -12.34 17.54
C ARG A 13 3.83 -12.90 18.19
N SER A 14 3.85 -13.00 19.51
CA SER A 14 2.63 -13.29 20.28
C SER A 14 1.56 -12.22 20.02
N ARG A 15 0.28 -12.58 20.20
CA ARG A 15 -0.83 -11.64 19.95
C ARG A 15 -0.74 -10.37 20.79
N ALA A 16 -0.24 -10.48 22.03
CA ALA A 16 -0.07 -9.35 22.94
C ALA A 16 1.05 -8.38 22.48
N GLU A 17 2.07 -8.88 21.82
CA GLU A 17 3.25 -8.09 21.40
C GLU A 17 3.10 -7.45 20.02
N ARG A 18 2.10 -7.85 19.22
CA ARG A 18 1.98 -7.42 17.82
C ARG A 18 1.91 -5.90 17.65
N LEU A 19 1.09 -5.23 18.45
CA LEU A 19 0.92 -3.79 18.31
C LEU A 19 2.17 -3.02 18.75
N ALA A 20 2.74 -3.35 19.91
CA ALA A 20 3.98 -2.76 20.37
C ALA A 20 5.12 -3.00 19.38
N GLY A 21 5.24 -4.24 18.88
CA GLY A 21 6.23 -4.58 17.87
C GLY A 21 6.09 -3.83 16.55
N LEU A 22 4.87 -3.51 16.10
CA LEU A 22 4.65 -2.67 14.92
C LEU A 22 5.10 -1.22 15.16
N VAL A 23 4.85 -0.69 16.35
CA VAL A 23 5.31 0.65 16.74
C VAL A 23 6.85 0.69 16.76
N ASP A 24 7.49 -0.32 17.34
CA ASP A 24 8.96 -0.44 17.37
C ASP A 24 9.56 -0.58 15.97
N ASP A 25 8.93 -1.37 15.08
CA ASP A 25 9.36 -1.55 13.70
C ASP A 25 9.29 -0.22 12.91
N ALA A 26 8.24 0.57 13.10
CA ALA A 26 8.10 1.86 12.45
C ALA A 26 9.13 2.89 12.95
N ALA A 27 9.38 2.92 14.25
CA ALA A 27 10.42 3.76 14.84
C ALA A 27 11.82 3.32 14.36
N ALA A 28 12.07 2.01 14.21
CA ALA A 28 13.31 1.49 13.64
C ALA A 28 13.44 1.86 12.15
N ALA A 29 12.36 1.78 11.37
CA ALA A 29 12.34 2.22 9.98
C ALA A 29 12.69 3.71 9.85
N GLU A 30 12.10 4.56 10.70
CA GLU A 30 12.44 5.99 10.71
C GLU A 30 13.91 6.24 11.02
N ARG A 31 14.49 5.56 12.04
CA ARG A 31 15.91 5.66 12.33
C ARG A 31 16.80 5.13 11.20
N GLY A 32 16.31 4.12 10.47
CA GLY A 32 16.97 3.56 9.29
C GLY A 32 16.88 4.41 8.04
N GLY A 33 16.21 5.58 8.08
CA GLY A 33 16.12 6.49 6.94
C GLY A 33 15.05 6.13 5.90
N PHE A 34 14.15 5.18 6.21
CA PHE A 34 13.01 4.90 5.35
C PHE A 34 12.05 6.08 5.32
N THR A 35 11.46 6.32 4.17
CA THR A 35 10.61 7.49 3.93
C THR A 35 9.15 7.25 4.26
N ALA A 36 8.71 5.97 4.28
CA ALA A 36 7.33 5.61 4.56
C ALA A 36 7.21 4.23 5.25
N PHE A 37 6.12 4.05 6.00
CA PHE A 37 5.75 2.80 6.63
C PHE A 37 4.29 2.46 6.28
N TRP A 38 4.08 1.34 5.59
CA TRP A 38 2.81 0.94 5.01
C TRP A 38 2.19 -0.24 5.73
N MET A 39 0.94 -0.10 6.16
CA MET A 39 0.20 -1.15 6.86
C MET A 39 -1.04 -1.60 6.09
N PRO A 40 -1.15 -2.89 5.70
CA PRO A 40 -2.37 -3.42 5.09
C PRO A 40 -3.46 -3.68 6.14
N GLN A 41 -4.72 -3.54 5.73
CA GLN A 41 -5.86 -4.03 6.49
C GLN A 41 -6.10 -5.51 6.15
N VAL A 42 -5.67 -6.39 7.03
CA VAL A 42 -5.81 -7.85 6.86
C VAL A 42 -6.96 -8.36 7.74
N PRO A 43 -7.90 -9.16 7.21
CA PRO A 43 -8.95 -9.77 8.03
C PRO A 43 -8.39 -10.57 9.21
N GLY A 44 -8.98 -10.39 10.39
CA GLY A 44 -8.55 -11.10 11.60
C GLY A 44 -7.22 -10.65 12.20
N TYR A 45 -6.65 -9.55 11.72
CA TYR A 45 -5.45 -8.94 12.27
C TYR A 45 -5.76 -7.56 12.90
N LEU A 46 -4.73 -6.82 13.31
CA LEU A 46 -4.89 -5.48 13.87
C LEU A 46 -5.57 -4.53 12.89
N ASP A 47 -6.45 -3.66 13.37
CA ASP A 47 -7.03 -2.60 12.54
C ASP A 47 -5.95 -1.62 12.10
N ALA A 48 -5.84 -1.41 10.79
CA ALA A 48 -4.75 -0.64 10.20
C ALA A 48 -4.78 0.83 10.65
N LEU A 49 -5.94 1.49 10.66
CA LEU A 49 -6.02 2.91 11.00
C LEU A 49 -5.75 3.16 12.49
N THR A 50 -6.23 2.26 13.36
CA THR A 50 -5.92 2.33 14.80
C THR A 50 -4.41 2.16 15.04
N ALA A 51 -3.80 1.17 14.42
CA ALA A 51 -2.36 0.92 14.56
C ALA A 51 -1.54 2.08 13.98
N VAL A 52 -1.90 2.60 12.80
CA VAL A 52 -1.25 3.74 12.14
C VAL A 52 -1.29 4.99 13.01
N ALA A 53 -2.41 5.28 13.68
CA ALA A 53 -2.51 6.42 14.59
C ALA A 53 -1.51 6.31 15.77
N LEU A 54 -1.36 5.12 16.35
CA LEU A 54 -0.40 4.86 17.42
C LEU A 54 1.05 4.92 16.94
N ILE A 55 1.33 4.39 15.76
CA ILE A 55 2.64 4.51 15.10
C ILE A 55 2.98 5.99 14.86
N GLY A 56 1.99 6.78 14.39
CA GLY A 56 2.16 8.21 14.15
C GLY A 56 2.56 9.00 15.39
N GLN A 57 2.06 8.61 16.56
CA GLN A 57 2.45 9.21 17.85
C GLN A 57 3.86 8.83 18.31
N ALA A 58 4.39 7.70 17.83
CA ALA A 58 5.70 7.17 18.19
C ALA A 58 6.81 7.53 17.19
N THR A 59 6.48 8.27 16.13
CA THR A 59 7.40 8.68 15.05
C THR A 59 7.26 10.17 14.77
N GLU A 60 8.28 10.81 14.16
CA GLU A 60 8.32 12.25 13.96
C GLU A 60 8.37 12.68 12.49
N ARG A 61 8.96 11.90 11.61
CA ARG A 61 9.28 12.29 10.22
C ARG A 61 8.75 11.34 9.17
N ILE A 62 8.74 10.04 9.44
CA ILE A 62 8.35 9.02 8.47
C ILE A 62 6.88 9.18 8.08
N GLU A 63 6.57 9.09 6.79
CA GLU A 63 5.19 8.99 6.31
C GLU A 63 4.58 7.67 6.76
N ILE A 64 3.35 7.71 7.26
CA ILE A 64 2.62 6.51 7.69
C ILE A 64 1.41 6.33 6.79
N GLY A 65 1.23 5.15 6.23
CA GLY A 65 0.11 4.92 5.31
C GLY A 65 -0.54 3.56 5.45
N THR A 66 -1.74 3.47 4.88
CA THR A 66 -2.43 2.19 4.73
C THR A 66 -2.25 1.61 3.32
N ALA A 67 -2.15 0.26 3.21
CA ALA A 67 -1.89 -0.40 1.93
C ALA A 67 -2.64 -1.75 1.79
N VAL A 68 -3.96 -1.74 1.73
CA VAL A 68 -4.96 -0.67 1.71
C VAL A 68 -6.16 -1.02 2.61
N VAL A 69 -6.97 -0.02 2.96
CA VAL A 69 -8.24 -0.24 3.68
C VAL A 69 -9.35 -0.56 2.68
N PRO A 70 -10.12 -1.65 2.88
CA PRO A 70 -11.29 -1.97 2.08
C PRO A 70 -12.41 -0.92 2.23
N ILE A 71 -12.95 -0.43 1.11
CA ILE A 71 -14.03 0.55 1.12
C ILE A 71 -15.38 -0.02 1.55
N GLN A 72 -15.59 -1.34 1.40
CA GLN A 72 -16.87 -1.99 1.70
C GLN A 72 -17.15 -2.11 3.20
N THR A 73 -16.12 -2.09 4.03
CA THR A 73 -16.24 -2.34 5.47
C THR A 73 -16.59 -1.10 6.29
N ARG A 74 -16.54 0.09 5.68
CA ARG A 74 -16.81 1.37 6.36
C ARG A 74 -17.61 2.30 5.47
N HIS A 75 -18.57 3.00 6.06
CA HIS A 75 -19.20 4.14 5.39
C HIS A 75 -18.16 5.24 5.11
N PRO A 76 -18.17 5.95 3.96
CA PRO A 76 -17.13 6.92 3.60
C PRO A 76 -17.01 8.06 4.63
N MET A 77 -18.10 8.51 5.26
CA MET A 77 -18.04 9.50 6.33
C MET A 77 -17.33 8.98 7.59
N ALA A 78 -17.59 7.73 7.96
CA ALA A 78 -16.89 7.12 9.09
C ALA A 78 -15.39 6.98 8.81
N LEU A 79 -15.03 6.60 7.57
CA LEU A 79 -13.63 6.56 7.16
C LEU A 79 -13.03 7.96 7.10
N ALA A 80 -13.77 8.97 6.63
CA ALA A 80 -13.29 10.36 6.60
C ALA A 80 -12.95 10.88 8.00
N GLN A 81 -13.85 10.71 8.96
CA GLN A 81 -13.60 11.08 10.37
C GLN A 81 -12.37 10.35 10.94
N GLN A 82 -12.27 9.05 10.69
CA GLN A 82 -11.16 8.24 11.16
C GLN A 82 -9.84 8.69 10.50
N ALA A 83 -9.83 8.94 9.18
CA ALA A 83 -8.65 9.39 8.45
C ALA A 83 -8.17 10.78 8.89
N LEU A 84 -9.09 11.74 9.09
CA LEU A 84 -8.77 13.06 9.59
C LEU A 84 -8.22 12.99 11.02
N THR A 85 -8.81 12.19 11.90
CA THR A 85 -8.28 11.96 13.26
C THR A 85 -6.90 11.32 13.22
N THR A 86 -6.68 10.33 12.33
CA THR A 86 -5.38 9.70 12.12
C THR A 86 -4.36 10.72 11.59
N GLN A 87 -4.76 11.61 10.68
CA GLN A 87 -3.90 12.68 10.16
C GLN A 87 -3.41 13.59 11.27
N VAL A 88 -4.30 13.99 12.20
CA VAL A 88 -3.92 14.76 13.39
C VAL A 88 -2.95 13.96 14.27
N ALA A 89 -3.27 12.69 14.55
CA ALA A 89 -2.41 11.81 15.36
C ALA A 89 -1.01 11.64 14.75
N CYS A 90 -0.90 11.63 13.42
CA CYS A 90 0.35 11.53 12.69
C CYS A 90 1.04 12.89 12.43
N GLY A 91 0.51 14.00 12.95
CA GLY A 91 1.08 15.33 12.70
C GLY A 91 1.17 15.70 11.22
N GLY A 92 0.15 15.35 10.42
CA GLY A 92 0.10 15.65 8.98
C GLY A 92 0.82 14.66 8.06
N ARG A 93 1.37 13.56 8.58
CA ARG A 93 2.19 12.59 7.83
C ARG A 93 1.43 11.33 7.35
N PHE A 94 0.11 11.33 7.48
CA PHE A 94 -0.71 10.19 7.11
C PHE A 94 -1.10 10.20 5.63
N THR A 95 -1.01 9.04 4.98
CA THR A 95 -1.52 8.78 3.64
C THR A 95 -2.53 7.64 3.68
N LEU A 96 -3.74 7.91 3.19
CA LEU A 96 -4.83 6.94 3.16
C LEU A 96 -4.79 6.11 1.88
N GLY A 97 -4.33 4.88 1.98
CA GLY A 97 -4.50 3.89 0.91
C GLY A 97 -5.83 3.14 1.06
N ILE A 98 -6.65 3.17 0.01
CA ILE A 98 -7.95 2.48 -0.06
C ILE A 98 -8.09 1.63 -1.31
N GLY A 99 -9.02 0.69 -1.29
CA GLY A 99 -9.32 -0.11 -2.46
C GLY A 99 -10.55 -1.00 -2.31
N PRO A 100 -10.99 -1.63 -3.42
CA PRO A 100 -12.17 -2.50 -3.40
C PRO A 100 -11.93 -3.87 -2.74
N SER A 101 -10.70 -4.15 -2.26
CA SER A 101 -10.33 -5.46 -1.71
C SER A 101 -10.53 -6.61 -2.71
N HIS A 102 -10.58 -7.83 -2.21
CA HIS A 102 -10.78 -9.05 -2.99
C HIS A 102 -12.22 -9.56 -2.81
N HIS A 103 -12.83 -10.06 -3.88
CA HIS A 103 -14.20 -10.58 -3.81
C HIS A 103 -14.34 -11.72 -2.78
N TRP A 104 -13.33 -12.59 -2.68
CA TRP A 104 -13.34 -13.72 -1.75
C TRP A 104 -13.21 -13.28 -0.28
N ILE A 105 -12.59 -12.11 0.00
CA ILE A 105 -12.61 -11.50 1.33
C ILE A 105 -13.96 -10.84 1.58
N VAL A 106 -14.38 -9.93 0.70
CA VAL A 106 -15.57 -9.10 0.92
C VAL A 106 -16.84 -9.96 0.94
N ASN A 107 -17.01 -10.82 -0.05
CA ASN A 107 -18.19 -11.67 -0.15
C ASN A 107 -18.00 -12.98 0.66
N GLY A 108 -16.89 -13.69 0.47
CA GLY A 108 -16.68 -14.99 1.06
C GLY A 108 -16.43 -14.99 2.58
N GLN A 109 -15.70 -14.01 3.09
CA GLN A 109 -15.37 -13.94 4.53
C GLN A 109 -16.24 -12.98 5.30
N LEU A 110 -16.63 -11.84 4.70
CA LEU A 110 -17.36 -10.77 5.39
C LEU A 110 -18.86 -10.77 5.08
N GLY A 111 -19.33 -11.56 4.11
CA GLY A 111 -20.73 -11.62 3.70
C GLY A 111 -21.27 -10.32 3.10
N LEU A 112 -20.39 -9.44 2.62
CA LEU A 112 -20.77 -8.16 2.04
C LEU A 112 -20.90 -8.27 0.50
N PRO A 113 -21.75 -7.46 -0.15
CA PRO A 113 -21.84 -7.45 -1.60
C PRO A 113 -20.53 -6.94 -2.26
N TYR A 114 -20.16 -7.58 -3.38
CA TYR A 114 -19.01 -7.19 -4.20
C TYR A 114 -19.46 -6.94 -5.63
N GLU A 115 -20.29 -5.92 -5.80
CA GLU A 115 -20.87 -5.56 -7.09
C GLU A 115 -20.29 -4.25 -7.60
N ARG A 116 -19.97 -4.19 -8.90
CA ARG A 116 -19.53 -2.97 -9.59
C ARG A 116 -18.47 -2.17 -8.79
N PRO A 117 -17.36 -2.80 -8.37
CA PRO A 117 -16.40 -2.20 -7.43
C PRO A 117 -15.82 -0.87 -7.90
N ALA A 118 -15.61 -0.66 -9.19
CA ALA A 118 -15.12 0.61 -9.72
C ALA A 118 -16.15 1.75 -9.55
N ARG A 119 -17.45 1.45 -9.72
CA ARG A 119 -18.52 2.44 -9.50
C ARG A 119 -18.66 2.77 -8.02
N LEU A 120 -18.66 1.77 -7.17
CA LEU A 120 -18.68 1.98 -5.72
C LEU A 120 -17.50 2.85 -5.29
N THR A 121 -16.29 2.55 -5.78
CA THR A 121 -15.08 3.34 -5.48
C THR A 121 -15.21 4.78 -5.94
N ARG A 122 -15.76 5.03 -7.14
CA ARG A 122 -16.01 6.40 -7.63
C ARG A 122 -16.93 7.18 -6.70
N ASN A 123 -18.05 6.58 -6.30
CA ASN A 123 -19.04 7.20 -5.42
C ASN A 123 -18.47 7.42 -4.02
N TYR A 124 -17.65 6.50 -3.54
CA TYR A 124 -16.92 6.59 -2.27
C TYR A 124 -15.93 7.77 -2.27
N LEU A 125 -15.13 7.90 -3.32
CA LEU A 125 -14.16 8.98 -3.49
C LEU A 125 -14.83 10.37 -3.61
N GLN A 126 -16.06 10.47 -4.11
CA GLN A 126 -16.81 11.73 -4.11
C GLN A 126 -17.07 12.21 -2.68
N VAL A 127 -17.50 11.32 -1.79
CA VAL A 127 -17.75 11.66 -0.39
C VAL A 127 -16.44 11.98 0.35
N LEU A 128 -15.39 11.17 0.16
CA LEU A 128 -14.08 11.44 0.77
C LEU A 128 -13.49 12.77 0.29
N GLY A 129 -13.56 13.06 -1.02
CA GLY A 129 -13.06 14.32 -1.58
C GLY A 129 -13.78 15.53 -1.00
N ALA A 130 -15.10 15.45 -0.84
CA ALA A 130 -15.88 16.49 -0.18
C ALA A 130 -15.50 16.64 1.31
N ALA A 131 -15.30 15.53 2.02
CA ALA A 131 -14.93 15.54 3.44
C ALA A 131 -13.51 16.07 3.69
N PHE A 132 -12.59 15.91 2.73
CA PHE A 132 -11.21 16.39 2.82
C PHE A 132 -10.99 17.78 2.22
N ALA A 133 -12.03 18.39 1.63
CA ALA A 133 -11.92 19.72 1.04
C ALA A 133 -11.80 20.85 2.08
N GLY A 134 -12.17 20.60 3.32
CA GLY A 134 -12.09 21.58 4.41
C GLY A 134 -13.20 21.41 5.44
N PRO A 135 -13.18 22.22 6.52
CA PRO A 135 -14.26 22.25 7.50
C PRO A 135 -15.56 22.72 6.83
N GLY A 136 -16.68 22.18 7.28
CA GLY A 136 -17.99 22.59 6.78
C GLY A 136 -18.95 21.43 6.69
N SER A 137 -19.69 21.32 5.57
CA SER A 137 -20.68 20.28 5.34
C SER A 137 -20.33 19.48 4.11
N VAL A 138 -20.37 18.16 4.24
CA VAL A 138 -20.41 17.24 3.10
C VAL A 138 -21.85 17.14 2.63
N ASP A 139 -22.10 17.52 1.38
CA ASP A 139 -23.39 17.43 0.71
C ASP A 139 -23.19 16.69 -0.61
N VAL A 140 -23.39 15.37 -0.56
CA VAL A 140 -23.16 14.48 -1.70
C VAL A 140 -24.34 13.52 -1.85
N ASP A 141 -24.99 13.57 -3.00
CA ASP A 141 -26.00 12.63 -3.41
C ASP A 141 -25.57 11.91 -4.68
N ASN A 142 -25.40 10.58 -4.58
CA ASN A 142 -25.05 9.72 -5.70
C ASN A 142 -25.70 8.34 -5.56
N GLU A 143 -25.50 7.44 -6.52
CA GLU A 143 -26.15 6.12 -6.55
C GLU A 143 -25.90 5.25 -5.30
N SER A 144 -24.81 5.49 -4.54
CA SER A 144 -24.41 4.64 -3.42
C SER A 144 -24.53 5.35 -2.07
N TYR A 145 -24.49 6.68 -2.06
CA TYR A 145 -24.43 7.49 -0.84
C TYR A 145 -25.28 8.76 -0.97
N CYS A 146 -26.12 9.00 0.04
CA CYS A 146 -26.82 10.26 0.26
C CYS A 146 -26.31 10.78 1.60
N VAL A 147 -25.41 11.78 1.55
CA VAL A 147 -24.67 12.29 2.71
C VAL A 147 -24.90 13.79 2.88
N HIS A 148 -25.47 14.18 4.00
CA HIS A 148 -25.65 15.54 4.46
C HIS A 148 -25.12 15.62 5.89
N SER A 149 -23.83 15.90 6.07
CA SER A 149 -23.18 15.79 7.39
C SER A 149 -22.10 16.85 7.59
N PRO A 150 -22.00 17.44 8.78
CA PRO A 150 -20.89 18.31 9.09
C PRO A 150 -19.58 17.55 9.18
N VAL A 151 -18.48 18.22 8.86
CA VAL A 151 -17.10 17.79 9.12
C VAL A 151 -16.40 18.88 9.93
N ASP A 152 -16.12 18.58 11.20
CA ASP A 152 -15.45 19.45 12.15
C ASP A 152 -14.49 18.61 13.00
N VAL A 153 -13.44 18.09 12.36
CA VAL A 153 -12.46 17.20 13.01
C VAL A 153 -11.15 17.92 13.25
N THR A 154 -10.74 18.80 12.37
CA THR A 154 -9.44 19.48 12.43
C THR A 154 -9.42 20.71 11.51
N ASP A 155 -8.61 21.69 11.86
CA ASP A 155 -8.29 22.83 10.99
C ASP A 155 -7.28 22.49 9.88
N SER A 156 -6.60 21.34 10.00
CA SER A 156 -5.64 20.84 9.00
C SER A 156 -6.26 19.76 8.16
N PHE A 157 -6.51 20.06 6.89
CA PHE A 157 -7.03 19.14 5.89
C PHE A 157 -5.92 18.79 4.91
N GLY A 158 -6.14 17.75 4.11
CA GLY A 158 -5.14 17.30 3.14
C GLY A 158 -4.64 15.90 3.41
N VAL A 159 -5.58 14.97 3.67
CA VAL A 159 -5.25 13.54 3.67
C VAL A 159 -4.99 13.11 2.23
N SER A 160 -3.76 12.73 1.94
CA SER A 160 -3.41 12.15 0.63
C SER A 160 -4.09 10.80 0.46
N ILE A 161 -4.67 10.56 -0.73
CA ILE A 161 -5.35 9.31 -1.07
C ILE A 161 -4.55 8.54 -2.11
N LEU A 162 -4.19 7.30 -1.82
CA LEU A 162 -3.72 6.33 -2.80
C LEU A 162 -4.80 5.27 -3.06
N LEU A 163 -5.09 5.02 -4.33
CA LEU A 163 -6.07 4.00 -4.70
C LEU A 163 -5.35 2.71 -5.13
N SER A 164 -5.76 1.56 -4.61
CA SER A 164 -5.34 0.27 -5.18
C SER A 164 -6.00 0.09 -6.55
N ALA A 165 -5.25 0.37 -7.62
CA ALA A 165 -5.77 0.41 -8.99
C ALA A 165 -4.90 -0.45 -9.92
N LEU A 166 -5.47 -1.52 -10.47
CA LEU A 166 -4.78 -2.48 -11.32
C LEU A 166 -5.24 -2.41 -12.78
N GLY A 167 -6.53 -2.31 -13.02
CA GLY A 167 -7.11 -2.28 -14.36
C GLY A 167 -7.38 -0.87 -14.88
N PRO A 168 -7.64 -0.72 -16.20
CA PRO A 168 -7.75 0.59 -16.85
C PRO A 168 -8.74 1.55 -16.19
N THR A 169 -9.95 1.07 -15.83
CA THR A 169 -10.99 1.89 -15.19
C THR A 169 -10.56 2.39 -13.80
N MET A 170 -9.89 1.54 -13.01
CA MET A 170 -9.41 1.93 -11.69
C MET A 170 -8.20 2.87 -11.77
N LEU A 171 -7.31 2.66 -12.74
CA LEU A 171 -6.17 3.57 -13.01
C LEU A 171 -6.64 4.94 -13.48
N GLN A 172 -7.66 4.98 -14.33
CA GLN A 172 -8.31 6.24 -14.73
C GLN A 172 -8.88 6.95 -13.48
N LEU A 173 -9.63 6.24 -12.65
CA LEU A 173 -10.21 6.79 -11.43
C LEU A 173 -9.14 7.28 -10.44
N ALA A 174 -8.03 6.54 -10.29
CA ALA A 174 -6.90 6.95 -9.46
C ALA A 174 -6.28 8.26 -9.94
N GLY A 175 -6.05 8.43 -11.25
CA GLY A 175 -5.55 9.67 -11.81
C GLY A 175 -6.52 10.84 -11.67
N GLU A 176 -7.81 10.61 -11.90
CA GLU A 176 -8.83 11.67 -11.84
C GLU A 176 -9.15 12.14 -10.42
N ARG A 177 -9.07 11.27 -9.40
CA ARG A 177 -9.68 11.53 -8.07
C ARG A 177 -8.82 11.17 -6.87
N ALA A 178 -7.62 10.63 -7.06
CA ALA A 178 -6.67 10.31 -5.99
C ALA A 178 -5.29 10.91 -6.28
N ASP A 179 -4.38 10.89 -5.32
CA ASP A 179 -3.03 11.43 -5.50
C ASP A 179 -2.07 10.41 -6.12
N GLY A 180 -2.58 9.21 -6.38
CA GLY A 180 -1.82 8.15 -7.04
C GLY A 180 -2.39 6.77 -6.81
N THR A 181 -1.55 5.78 -7.04
CA THR A 181 -1.87 4.37 -6.84
C THR A 181 -0.86 3.68 -5.95
N ILE A 182 -1.31 2.66 -5.20
CA ILE A 182 -0.45 1.72 -4.51
C ILE A 182 -0.74 0.31 -5.03
N LEU A 183 0.32 -0.36 -5.49
CA LEU A 183 0.27 -1.58 -6.27
C LEU A 183 0.84 -2.75 -5.47
N TRP A 184 0.34 -3.94 -5.74
CA TRP A 184 0.91 -5.22 -5.37
C TRP A 184 0.98 -6.12 -6.61
N MET A 185 2.02 -6.96 -6.71
CA MET A 185 2.22 -7.90 -7.83
C MET A 185 2.35 -7.24 -9.21
N ALA A 186 2.82 -6.00 -9.28
CA ALA A 186 3.17 -5.36 -10.54
C ALA A 186 4.68 -5.41 -10.72
N ASP A 187 5.16 -6.01 -11.79
CA ASP A 187 6.56 -5.93 -12.19
C ASP A 187 6.88 -4.63 -12.93
N GLU A 188 8.13 -4.46 -13.31
CA GLU A 188 8.62 -3.24 -13.95
C GLU A 188 7.94 -2.97 -15.29
N ARG A 189 7.67 -4.03 -16.08
CA ARG A 189 7.00 -3.88 -17.37
C ARG A 189 5.54 -3.49 -17.22
N ALA A 190 4.80 -4.16 -16.32
CA ALA A 190 3.42 -3.81 -16.02
C ALA A 190 3.32 -2.36 -15.52
N ILE A 191 4.27 -1.89 -14.70
CA ILE A 191 4.31 -0.50 -14.23
C ILE A 191 4.56 0.45 -15.40
N GLY A 192 5.60 0.22 -16.21
CA GLY A 192 6.02 1.12 -17.28
C GLY A 192 5.06 1.18 -18.46
N GLU A 193 4.49 0.04 -18.88
CA GLU A 193 3.69 -0.06 -20.10
C GLU A 193 2.17 -0.01 -19.84
N HIS A 194 1.71 -0.38 -18.63
CA HIS A 194 0.29 -0.42 -18.32
C HIS A 194 -0.13 0.65 -17.29
N VAL A 195 0.56 0.75 -16.15
CA VAL A 195 0.11 1.60 -15.03
C VAL A 195 0.42 3.07 -15.28
N VAL A 196 1.72 3.41 -15.44
CA VAL A 196 2.20 4.80 -15.52
C VAL A 196 1.56 5.57 -16.67
N PRO A 197 1.49 5.06 -17.91
CA PRO A 197 0.86 5.82 -18.99
C PRO A 197 -0.60 6.15 -18.74
N ARG A 198 -1.36 5.21 -18.18
CA ARG A 198 -2.80 5.38 -17.95
C ARG A 198 -3.11 6.34 -16.82
N ILE A 199 -2.45 6.17 -15.68
CA ILE A 199 -2.71 7.04 -14.53
C ILE A 199 -2.26 8.47 -14.78
N THR A 200 -1.11 8.64 -15.49
CA THR A 200 -0.58 9.97 -15.85
C THR A 200 -1.49 10.68 -16.85
N ALA A 201 -1.96 9.98 -17.88
CA ALA A 201 -2.92 10.54 -18.83
C ALA A 201 -4.24 10.97 -18.16
N ALA A 202 -4.76 10.14 -17.23
CA ALA A 202 -5.97 10.44 -16.48
C ALA A 202 -5.79 11.67 -15.55
N ALA A 203 -4.67 11.75 -14.85
CA ALA A 203 -4.35 12.90 -14.00
C ALA A 203 -4.20 14.19 -14.82
N GLY A 204 -3.46 14.13 -15.92
CA GLY A 204 -3.30 15.27 -16.84
C GLY A 204 -4.63 15.73 -17.44
N GLY A 205 -5.48 14.80 -17.87
CA GLY A 205 -6.84 15.10 -18.37
C GLY A 205 -7.77 15.73 -17.33
N ALA A 206 -7.54 15.47 -16.06
CA ALA A 206 -8.27 16.05 -14.92
C ALA A 206 -7.62 17.33 -14.36
N GLY A 207 -6.52 17.81 -14.95
CA GLY A 207 -5.78 18.98 -14.46
C GLY A 207 -5.08 18.75 -13.10
N ARG A 208 -4.79 17.50 -12.75
CA ARG A 208 -4.16 17.13 -11.48
C ARG A 208 -2.63 17.01 -11.63
N PRO A 209 -1.87 17.17 -10.53
CA PRO A 209 -0.43 16.93 -10.52
C PRO A 209 -0.07 15.51 -10.97
N ALA A 210 1.21 15.30 -11.29
CA ALA A 210 1.74 13.98 -11.59
C ALA A 210 1.44 13.00 -10.44
N PRO A 211 0.83 11.84 -10.73
CA PRO A 211 0.38 10.91 -9.69
C PRO A 211 1.56 10.14 -9.08
N ARG A 212 1.44 9.79 -7.81
CA ARG A 212 2.34 8.84 -7.16
C ARG A 212 2.06 7.42 -7.66
N VAL A 213 3.12 6.66 -7.86
CA VAL A 213 3.05 5.22 -8.18
C VAL A 213 3.89 4.47 -7.15
N VAL A 214 3.22 3.93 -6.14
CA VAL A 214 3.84 3.18 -5.05
C VAL A 214 3.87 1.71 -5.41
N ALA A 215 5.05 1.15 -5.64
CA ALA A 215 5.22 -0.26 -5.99
C ALA A 215 5.46 -1.11 -4.72
N GLY A 216 4.55 -2.02 -4.40
CA GLY A 216 4.75 -3.06 -3.39
C GLY A 216 5.61 -4.19 -3.95
N VAL A 217 6.81 -4.34 -3.43
CA VAL A 217 7.80 -5.31 -3.94
C VAL A 217 8.30 -6.19 -2.81
N PRO A 218 8.21 -7.54 -2.94
CA PRO A 218 8.90 -8.46 -2.05
C PRO A 218 10.43 -8.30 -2.20
N VAL A 219 11.17 -8.27 -1.09
CA VAL A 219 12.62 -8.08 -1.12
C VAL A 219 13.32 -9.03 -0.17
N ALA A 220 14.39 -9.68 -0.62
CA ALA A 220 15.32 -10.41 0.24
C ALA A 220 16.75 -10.33 -0.28
N VAL A 221 17.71 -10.01 0.59
CA VAL A 221 19.13 -10.18 0.31
C VAL A 221 19.51 -11.61 0.66
N CYS A 222 19.97 -12.36 -0.36
CA CYS A 222 20.42 -13.76 -0.24
C CYS A 222 21.57 -14.01 -1.21
N SER A 223 22.10 -15.24 -1.26
CA SER A 223 23.04 -15.58 -2.32
C SER A 223 22.33 -15.69 -3.68
N ASN A 224 23.04 -15.44 -4.77
CA ASN A 224 22.46 -15.55 -6.09
C ASN A 224 22.03 -16.99 -6.46
N SER A 225 22.56 -17.99 -5.78
CA SER A 225 22.15 -19.40 -5.93
C SER A 225 20.83 -19.73 -5.22
N GLU A 226 20.34 -18.85 -4.34
CA GLU A 226 19.09 -19.02 -3.59
C GLU A 226 17.92 -18.22 -4.17
N ILE A 227 18.10 -17.52 -5.31
CA ILE A 227 17.08 -16.65 -5.88
C ILE A 227 15.79 -17.41 -6.19
N ASP A 228 15.87 -18.56 -6.82
CA ASP A 228 14.70 -19.33 -7.23
C ASP A 228 13.95 -19.88 -6.02
N ASP A 229 14.66 -20.35 -5.00
CA ASP A 229 14.06 -20.78 -3.72
C ASP A 229 13.39 -19.61 -2.98
N ALA A 230 14.03 -18.43 -2.99
CA ALA A 230 13.47 -17.23 -2.39
C ALA A 230 12.18 -16.78 -3.09
N ARG A 231 12.13 -16.84 -4.42
CA ARG A 231 10.93 -16.53 -5.22
C ARG A 231 9.82 -17.52 -4.97
N ALA A 232 10.12 -18.84 -5.00
CA ALA A 232 9.15 -19.89 -4.71
C ALA A 232 8.54 -19.71 -3.30
N TYR A 233 9.39 -19.42 -2.30
CA TYR A 233 8.94 -19.13 -0.94
C TYR A 233 8.07 -17.86 -0.86
N ALA A 234 8.42 -16.81 -1.59
CA ALA A 234 7.60 -15.61 -1.67
C ALA A 234 6.25 -15.88 -2.33
N GLY A 235 6.22 -16.68 -3.41
CA GLY A 235 5.01 -17.16 -4.07
C GLY A 235 4.07 -17.89 -3.11
N GLU A 236 4.60 -18.86 -2.36
CA GLU A 236 3.83 -19.61 -1.36
C GLU A 236 3.31 -18.70 -0.23
N MET A 237 4.13 -17.81 0.28
CA MET A 237 3.79 -16.95 1.42
C MET A 237 2.83 -15.80 1.06
N LEU A 238 2.92 -15.25 -0.14
CA LEU A 238 2.27 -13.99 -0.54
C LEU A 238 1.26 -14.13 -1.68
N GLY A 239 1.20 -15.29 -2.36
CA GLY A 239 0.43 -15.51 -3.58
C GLY A 239 -1.09 -15.51 -3.44
N HIS A 240 -1.64 -15.37 -2.24
CA HIS A 240 -3.09 -15.37 -2.02
C HIS A 240 -3.86 -14.30 -2.82
N ALA A 241 -3.19 -13.23 -3.25
CA ALA A 241 -3.78 -12.20 -4.10
C ALA A 241 -4.16 -12.75 -5.50
N GLU A 242 -3.47 -13.78 -5.99
CA GLU A 242 -3.69 -14.42 -7.29
C GLU A 242 -5.07 -15.10 -7.41
N PHE A 243 -5.75 -15.36 -6.30
CA PHE A 243 -7.15 -15.80 -6.33
C PHE A 243 -8.11 -14.73 -6.88
N SER A 244 -7.64 -13.52 -7.08
CA SER A 244 -8.44 -12.43 -7.63
C SER A 244 -8.13 -12.23 -9.12
N PRO A 245 -9.11 -12.32 -10.02
CA PRO A 245 -8.92 -12.18 -11.46
C PRO A 245 -8.25 -10.87 -11.90
N ASN A 246 -8.31 -9.85 -11.07
CA ASN A 246 -7.67 -8.54 -11.34
C ASN A 246 -6.15 -8.64 -11.29
N TYR A 247 -5.60 -9.44 -10.38
CA TYR A 247 -4.15 -9.68 -10.29
C TYR A 247 -3.65 -10.56 -11.43
N VAL A 248 -4.41 -11.60 -11.79
CA VAL A 248 -4.08 -12.42 -12.97
C VAL A 248 -4.01 -11.54 -14.24
N ARG A 249 -4.97 -10.62 -14.42
CA ARG A 249 -4.92 -9.67 -15.54
C ARG A 249 -3.77 -8.68 -15.46
N LEU A 250 -3.36 -8.28 -14.25
CA LEU A 250 -2.20 -7.40 -14.08
C LEU A 250 -0.90 -8.09 -14.50
N LEU A 251 -0.69 -9.33 -14.06
CA LEU A 251 0.47 -10.16 -14.45
C LEU A 251 0.57 -10.32 -15.99
N GLN A 252 -0.54 -10.43 -16.70
CA GLN A 252 -0.57 -10.48 -18.18
C GLN A 252 -0.03 -9.20 -18.86
N HIS A 253 0.10 -8.10 -18.15
CA HIS A 253 0.72 -6.86 -18.66
C HIS A 253 2.22 -6.77 -18.38
N GLY A 254 2.76 -7.71 -17.61
CA GLY A 254 4.17 -7.81 -17.25
C GLY A 254 4.86 -9.05 -17.80
N ASP A 255 6.01 -9.33 -17.24
CA ASP A 255 6.81 -10.54 -17.51
C ASP A 255 6.73 -11.55 -16.34
N ALA A 256 6.15 -11.14 -15.19
CA ALA A 256 5.97 -11.98 -14.03
C ALA A 256 4.77 -12.93 -14.19
N GLU A 257 4.95 -14.20 -13.82
CA GLU A 257 3.89 -15.21 -13.81
C GLU A 257 3.17 -15.25 -12.45
N ASP A 258 3.88 -14.92 -11.37
CA ASP A 258 3.37 -14.88 -9.99
C ASP A 258 4.01 -13.75 -9.16
N VAL A 259 3.66 -13.67 -7.86
CA VAL A 259 4.23 -12.65 -6.95
C VAL A 259 5.71 -12.88 -6.69
N GLY A 260 6.20 -14.11 -6.73
CA GLY A 260 7.62 -14.44 -6.56
C GLY A 260 8.47 -13.84 -7.66
N ASP A 261 7.98 -13.83 -8.89
CA ASP A 261 8.67 -13.21 -10.03
C ASP A 261 8.79 -11.70 -9.91
N THR A 262 7.92 -11.04 -9.16
CA THR A 262 8.05 -9.60 -8.87
C THR A 262 9.12 -9.30 -7.82
N MET A 263 9.65 -10.32 -7.14
CA MET A 263 10.57 -10.18 -6.01
C MET A 263 11.95 -9.66 -6.43
N ALA A 264 12.50 -8.72 -5.67
CA ALA A 264 13.91 -8.35 -5.71
C ALA A 264 14.71 -9.25 -4.77
N ALA A 265 15.34 -10.30 -5.32
CA ALA A 265 16.14 -11.28 -4.59
C ALA A 265 17.56 -11.41 -5.16
N GLY A 266 18.49 -11.86 -4.32
CA GLY A 266 19.90 -12.10 -4.65
C GLY A 266 20.86 -11.32 -3.77
N ASP A 267 22.11 -11.18 -4.20
CA ASP A 267 23.08 -10.34 -3.51
C ASP A 267 22.64 -8.85 -3.56
N GLU A 268 23.29 -8.01 -2.76
CA GLU A 268 22.97 -6.58 -2.66
C GLU A 268 22.99 -5.89 -4.03
N SER A 269 23.90 -6.28 -4.92
CA SER A 269 24.02 -5.73 -6.25
C SER A 269 22.84 -6.14 -7.14
N ALA A 270 22.39 -7.39 -7.04
CA ALA A 270 21.24 -7.90 -7.80
C ALA A 270 19.95 -7.23 -7.33
N VAL A 271 19.75 -7.13 -6.02
CA VAL A 271 18.59 -6.42 -5.43
C VAL A 271 18.60 -4.95 -5.88
N LEU A 272 19.72 -4.23 -5.74
CA LEU A 272 19.81 -2.83 -6.14
C LEU A 272 19.50 -2.61 -7.63
N ARG A 273 20.02 -3.48 -8.52
CA ARG A 273 19.69 -3.44 -9.94
C ARG A 273 18.19 -3.61 -10.18
N ARG A 274 17.54 -4.54 -9.48
CA ARG A 274 16.10 -4.76 -9.60
C ARG A 274 15.30 -3.54 -9.12
N LEU A 275 15.64 -2.95 -7.99
CA LEU A 275 14.97 -1.76 -7.46
C LEU A 275 15.13 -0.55 -8.41
N ARG A 276 16.28 -0.41 -9.05
CA ARG A 276 16.48 0.64 -10.08
C ARG A 276 15.58 0.44 -11.30
N ARG A 277 15.34 -0.80 -11.73
CA ARG A 277 14.40 -1.06 -12.83
C ARG A 277 12.98 -0.63 -12.48
N TYR A 278 12.52 -0.85 -11.25
CA TYR A 278 11.24 -0.33 -10.77
C TYR A 278 11.17 1.21 -10.86
N ARG A 279 12.23 1.89 -10.42
CA ARG A 279 12.33 3.35 -10.58
C ARG A 279 12.29 3.77 -12.05
N ASP A 280 13.09 3.15 -12.89
CA ASP A 280 13.22 3.49 -14.30
C ASP A 280 11.93 3.19 -15.09
N ALA A 281 11.10 2.27 -14.62
CA ALA A 281 9.73 2.02 -15.09
C ALA A 281 8.73 3.10 -14.65
N GLY A 282 9.10 4.02 -13.75
CA GLY A 282 8.28 5.14 -13.32
C GLY A 282 7.62 4.97 -11.94
N ALA A 283 8.03 3.99 -11.14
CA ALA A 283 7.66 3.96 -9.74
C ALA A 283 8.27 5.16 -9.01
N THR A 284 7.44 5.94 -8.33
CA THR A 284 7.87 7.10 -7.52
C THR A 284 8.33 6.68 -6.14
N ASP A 285 7.70 5.63 -5.63
CA ASP A 285 7.90 5.09 -4.29
C ASP A 285 7.98 3.56 -4.34
N LEU A 286 8.81 2.99 -3.49
CA LEU A 286 8.87 1.57 -3.22
C LEU A 286 8.27 1.28 -1.84
N ALA A 287 7.32 0.35 -1.76
CA ALA A 287 6.83 -0.23 -0.52
C ALA A 287 7.46 -1.63 -0.37
N ALA A 288 8.67 -1.69 0.18
CA ALA A 288 9.44 -2.91 0.28
C ALA A 288 8.84 -3.87 1.31
N ARG A 289 8.42 -5.05 0.89
CA ARG A 289 7.98 -6.15 1.74
C ARG A 289 9.15 -7.09 1.99
N ILE A 290 9.81 -7.00 3.11
CA ILE A 290 10.92 -7.90 3.46
C ILE A 290 10.35 -9.32 3.61
N VAL A 291 10.93 -10.25 2.86
CA VAL A 291 10.67 -11.70 2.93
C VAL A 291 11.82 -12.35 3.68
N PRO A 292 11.61 -12.74 4.95
CA PRO A 292 12.67 -13.36 5.74
C PRO A 292 12.89 -14.81 5.30
N LEU A 293 14.07 -15.14 4.86
CA LEU A 293 14.44 -16.49 4.39
C LEU A 293 15.06 -17.31 5.52
N GLY A 294 14.89 -18.63 5.46
CA GLY A 294 15.48 -19.60 6.39
C GLY A 294 14.47 -20.54 7.03
N ASN A 295 14.97 -21.69 7.49
CA ASN A 295 14.15 -22.79 8.02
C ASN A 295 13.74 -22.60 9.49
N GLY A 296 14.43 -21.70 10.21
CA GLY A 296 14.22 -21.47 11.64
C GLY A 296 14.01 -19.98 11.97
N ALA A 297 13.45 -19.70 13.14
CA ALA A 297 13.19 -18.32 13.59
C ALA A 297 14.47 -17.47 13.62
N ARG A 298 15.61 -18.05 14.04
CA ARG A 298 16.90 -17.36 14.09
C ARG A 298 17.39 -16.97 12.69
N GLU A 299 17.34 -17.89 11.73
CA GLU A 299 17.76 -17.63 10.34
C GLU A 299 16.88 -16.57 9.69
N ARG A 300 15.56 -16.65 9.88
CA ARG A 300 14.64 -15.66 9.38
C ARG A 300 14.86 -14.28 10.00
N ALA A 301 15.13 -14.20 11.30
CA ALA A 301 15.46 -12.94 11.95
C ALA A 301 16.76 -12.32 11.39
N GLU A 302 17.79 -13.13 11.15
CA GLU A 302 19.04 -12.69 10.55
C GLU A 302 18.87 -12.24 9.10
N SER A 303 18.13 -12.99 8.28
CA SER A 303 17.78 -12.63 6.90
C SER A 303 16.99 -11.30 6.86
N ARG A 304 16.01 -11.12 7.74
CA ARG A 304 15.24 -9.87 7.89
C ARG A 304 16.16 -8.70 8.22
N ARG A 305 17.05 -8.87 9.21
CA ARG A 305 18.01 -7.83 9.63
C ARG A 305 18.92 -7.42 8.48
N ARG A 306 19.56 -8.39 7.80
CA ARG A 306 20.44 -8.14 6.65
C ARG A 306 19.72 -7.37 5.55
N THR A 307 18.53 -7.79 5.17
CA THR A 307 17.74 -7.12 4.13
C THR A 307 17.34 -5.71 4.55
N HIS A 308 16.94 -5.52 5.81
CA HIS A 308 16.60 -4.21 6.37
C HIS A 308 17.80 -3.26 6.36
N GLU A 309 18.97 -3.71 6.82
CA GLU A 309 20.22 -2.93 6.85
C GLU A 309 20.65 -2.51 5.44
N PHE A 310 20.59 -3.43 4.48
CA PHE A 310 20.85 -3.12 3.08
C PHE A 310 19.90 -2.06 2.53
N LEU A 311 18.58 -2.26 2.69
CA LEU A 311 17.58 -1.28 2.22
C LEU A 311 17.80 0.10 2.86
N SER A 312 18.09 0.16 4.17
CA SER A 312 18.44 1.39 4.88
C SER A 312 19.66 2.09 4.24
N SER A 313 20.70 1.34 3.88
CA SER A 313 21.93 1.89 3.29
C SER A 313 21.71 2.50 1.90
N VAL A 314 20.73 2.03 1.15
CA VAL A 314 20.45 2.50 -0.22
C VAL A 314 19.32 3.54 -0.30
N CYS A 315 18.62 3.82 0.79
CA CYS A 315 17.58 4.86 0.84
C CYS A 315 18.03 6.22 0.28
N PRO A 316 19.26 6.72 0.57
CA PRO A 316 19.71 8.00 0.02
C PRO A 316 20.07 7.98 -1.46
N ALA A 317 20.26 6.80 -2.05
CA ALA A 317 20.87 6.63 -3.39
C ALA A 317 19.88 6.20 -4.48
N LEU A 318 18.62 5.92 -4.15
CA LEU A 318 17.55 5.53 -5.07
C LEU A 318 16.58 6.66 -5.33
#